data_579df471a05d1c9e55d24059d5726f87
#
_entry.id   579df471a05d1c9e55d24059d5726f87
#
_cell.length_a   1.000
_cell.length_b   1.000
_cell.length_c   1.000
_cell.angle_alpha   90.00
_cell.angle_beta   90.00
_cell.angle_gamma   90.00
#
_symmetry.space_group_name_H-M   'P 1'
#
loop_
_entity.id
_entity.type
_entity.pdbx_description
1 polymer ?
#
loop_
_entity_poly.entity_id
_entity_poly.type
_entity_poly.pdbx_seq_one_letter_code
_entity_poly.pdbx_strand_id
1 'polypeptide(L)'
;MSYSIVKTLHIVVLAAWLGMEIAVFILFSRHRDFDGIPVEGRRALAEVHDPIAFGPRIFWMPMLALGALLTTSGHWAFTGNGGLALVSVVTGLAAVWLAGQTYIFLLRRSPSRLTSQPRHRVWIRRVELVDTCFRVLVVVALGGVGVSSILGFGPIDHRWLAWKVTLFSVLVGVTLVWKRVGRRIAVERRFAVGLDTGRKPDFALFRKLTYQAQVLLGLFWALMLAIIWLAIDKP
;
A
#
# COMPACT_ATOMS: atom_id res chain seq x y z
N MET A 1 -4.30 26.36 -3.55
CA MET A 1 -3.77 25.53 -4.65
C MET A 1 -4.90 25.34 -5.65
N SER A 2 -4.69 25.51 -6.97
CA SER A 2 -5.79 25.35 -7.92
C SER A 2 -6.21 23.89 -8.05
N TYR A 3 -7.50 23.62 -8.25
CA TYR A 3 -8.06 22.28 -8.45
C TYR A 3 -7.31 21.48 -9.53
N SER A 4 -6.96 22.14 -10.64
CA SER A 4 -6.25 21.51 -11.75
C SER A 4 -4.86 20.97 -11.35
N ILE A 5 -4.11 21.72 -10.54
CA ILE A 5 -2.80 21.27 -10.04
C ILE A 5 -2.96 20.05 -9.16
N VAL A 6 -3.91 20.06 -8.21
CA VAL A 6 -4.16 18.92 -7.32
C VAL A 6 -4.59 17.68 -8.11
N LYS A 7 -5.47 17.86 -9.10
CA LYS A 7 -5.91 16.79 -10.01
C LYS A 7 -4.73 16.19 -10.78
N THR A 8 -3.87 17.04 -11.34
CA THR A 8 -2.67 16.57 -12.07
C THR A 8 -1.73 15.79 -11.16
N LEU A 9 -1.43 16.32 -9.96
CA LEU A 9 -0.61 15.59 -8.98
C LEU A 9 -1.21 14.23 -8.58
N HIS A 10 -2.53 14.20 -8.37
CA HIS A 10 -3.23 12.95 -8.05
C HIS A 10 -3.08 11.91 -9.17
N ILE A 11 -3.21 12.33 -10.43
CA ILE A 11 -3.04 11.45 -11.60
C ILE A 11 -1.58 10.97 -11.73
N VAL A 12 -0.60 11.85 -11.56
CA VAL A 12 0.83 11.51 -11.62
C VAL A 12 1.20 10.49 -10.53
N VAL A 13 0.76 10.72 -9.28
CA VAL A 13 1.01 9.79 -8.18
C VAL A 13 0.31 8.44 -8.42
N LEU A 14 -0.90 8.45 -8.98
CA LEU A 14 -1.63 7.24 -9.36
C LEU A 14 -0.88 6.44 -10.44
N ALA A 15 -0.41 7.11 -11.48
CA ALA A 15 0.34 6.47 -12.57
C ALA A 15 1.66 5.86 -12.06
N ALA A 16 2.38 6.59 -11.21
CA ALA A 16 3.59 6.10 -10.56
C ALA A 16 3.31 4.88 -9.67
N TRP A 17 2.22 4.91 -8.91
CA TRP A 17 1.80 3.78 -8.08
C TRP A 17 1.51 2.54 -8.92
N LEU A 18 0.67 2.67 -9.96
CA LEU A 18 0.36 1.56 -10.86
C LEU A 18 1.61 0.99 -11.56
N GLY A 19 2.51 1.86 -12.03
CA GLY A 19 3.76 1.42 -12.66
C GLY A 19 4.63 0.59 -11.71
N MET A 20 4.74 0.99 -10.44
CA MET A 20 5.48 0.23 -9.44
C MET A 20 4.80 -1.10 -9.09
N GLU A 21 3.46 -1.16 -9.05
CA GLU A 21 2.72 -2.41 -8.83
C GLU A 21 2.91 -3.40 -10.00
N ILE A 22 2.97 -2.91 -11.24
CA ILE A 22 3.30 -3.75 -12.41
C ILE A 22 4.71 -4.33 -12.27
N ALA A 23 5.69 -3.52 -11.89
CA ALA A 23 7.06 -3.98 -11.65
C ALA A 23 7.13 -5.05 -10.55
N VAL A 24 6.39 -4.86 -9.46
CA VAL A 24 6.27 -5.86 -8.37
C VAL A 24 5.66 -7.16 -8.89
N PHE A 25 4.61 -7.08 -9.72
CA PHE A 25 3.98 -8.27 -10.31
C PHE A 25 4.96 -9.07 -11.18
N ILE A 26 5.72 -8.39 -12.04
CA ILE A 26 6.74 -9.03 -12.89
C ILE A 26 7.80 -9.72 -12.03
N LEU A 27 8.26 -9.07 -10.95
CA LEU A 27 9.22 -9.68 -10.02
C LEU A 27 8.65 -10.90 -9.31
N PHE A 28 7.39 -10.87 -8.88
CA PHE A 28 6.74 -12.06 -8.30
C PHE A 28 6.61 -13.20 -9.30
N SER A 29 6.40 -12.92 -10.58
CA SER A 29 6.39 -13.95 -11.62
C SER A 29 7.74 -14.66 -11.71
N ARG A 30 8.84 -13.93 -11.61
CA ARG A 30 10.21 -14.50 -11.57
C ARG A 30 10.52 -15.26 -10.28
N HIS A 31 9.97 -14.84 -9.15
CA HIS A 31 10.14 -15.57 -7.89
C HIS A 31 9.50 -16.95 -7.87
N ARG A 32 8.51 -17.22 -8.73
CA ARG A 32 7.89 -18.56 -8.83
C ARG A 32 8.86 -19.64 -9.25
N ASP A 33 9.90 -19.27 -9.99
CA ASP A 33 10.88 -20.21 -10.57
C ASP A 33 12.20 -20.23 -9.76
N PHE A 34 12.16 -19.82 -8.48
CA PHE A 34 13.35 -19.75 -7.60
C PHE A 34 14.06 -21.09 -7.44
N ASP A 35 13.37 -22.22 -7.50
CA ASP A 35 13.95 -23.56 -7.44
C ASP A 35 14.91 -23.84 -8.60
N GLY A 36 14.64 -23.30 -9.79
CA GLY A 36 15.52 -23.40 -10.97
C GLY A 36 16.65 -22.37 -11.03
N ILE A 37 16.72 -21.41 -10.10
CA ILE A 37 17.71 -20.33 -10.13
C ILE A 37 18.81 -20.59 -9.09
N PRO A 38 20.12 -20.44 -9.44
CA PRO A 38 21.21 -20.50 -8.46
C PRO A 38 21.04 -19.47 -7.32
N VAL A 39 21.64 -19.75 -6.16
CA VAL A 39 21.52 -18.91 -4.93
C VAL A 39 21.91 -17.46 -5.19
N GLU A 40 22.97 -17.26 -5.98
CA GLU A 40 23.47 -15.93 -6.35
C GLU A 40 22.43 -15.15 -7.17
N GLY A 41 21.81 -15.79 -8.14
CA GLY A 41 20.72 -15.22 -8.94
C GLY A 41 19.49 -14.88 -8.10
N ARG A 42 19.15 -15.73 -7.14
CA ARG A 42 18.05 -15.47 -6.17
C ARG A 42 18.35 -14.26 -5.28
N ARG A 43 19.61 -14.10 -4.84
CA ARG A 43 20.04 -12.92 -4.08
C ARG A 43 19.92 -11.64 -4.90
N ALA A 44 20.44 -11.65 -6.14
CA ALA A 44 20.32 -10.50 -7.03
C ALA A 44 18.86 -10.09 -7.26
N LEU A 45 17.96 -11.05 -7.51
CA LEU A 45 16.53 -10.79 -7.65
C LEU A 45 15.91 -10.22 -6.36
N ALA A 46 16.30 -10.70 -5.19
CA ALA A 46 15.83 -10.17 -3.90
C ALA A 46 16.30 -8.74 -3.64
N GLU A 47 17.53 -8.41 -4.00
CA GLU A 47 18.10 -7.06 -3.88
C GLU A 47 17.38 -6.03 -4.76
N VAL A 48 16.97 -6.44 -5.96
CA VAL A 48 16.17 -5.59 -6.87
C VAL A 48 14.71 -5.50 -6.40
N HIS A 49 14.15 -6.59 -5.88
CA HIS A 49 12.76 -6.63 -5.43
C HIS A 49 12.47 -5.67 -4.28
N ASP A 50 13.35 -5.58 -3.29
CA ASP A 50 13.07 -4.85 -2.05
C ASP A 50 12.86 -3.34 -2.26
N PRO A 51 13.69 -2.61 -3.03
CA PRO A 51 13.44 -1.21 -3.34
C PRO A 51 12.18 -1.01 -4.20
N ILE A 52 11.94 -1.87 -5.18
CA ILE A 52 10.76 -1.76 -6.04
C ILE A 52 9.48 -2.01 -5.24
N ALA A 53 9.44 -3.04 -4.39
CA ALA A 53 8.30 -3.34 -3.53
C ALA A 53 8.07 -2.29 -2.42
N PHE A 54 9.02 -1.41 -2.18
CA PHE A 54 8.84 -0.27 -1.28
C PHE A 54 8.02 0.84 -1.95
N GLY A 55 8.18 1.07 -3.25
CA GLY A 55 7.48 2.11 -4.01
C GLY A 55 5.96 2.14 -3.78
N PRO A 56 5.22 1.05 -4.05
CA PRO A 56 3.78 1.00 -3.79
C PRO A 56 3.38 1.38 -2.37
N ARG A 57 4.23 1.05 -1.39
CA ARG A 57 3.94 1.34 0.02
C ARG A 57 3.96 2.82 0.32
N ILE A 58 4.76 3.61 -0.37
CA ILE A 58 4.85 5.06 -0.13
C ILE A 58 3.80 5.86 -0.87
N PHE A 59 3.19 5.33 -1.94
CA PHE A 59 2.25 6.10 -2.77
C PHE A 59 0.82 6.14 -2.22
N TRP A 60 0.36 5.13 -1.48
CA TRP A 60 -1.03 5.07 -1.05
C TRP A 60 -1.43 6.21 -0.08
N MET A 61 -0.51 6.67 0.78
CA MET A 61 -0.80 7.76 1.72
C MET A 61 -0.86 9.13 1.05
N PRO A 62 0.08 9.53 0.18
CA PRO A 62 -0.09 10.70 -0.66
C PRO A 62 -1.39 10.67 -1.49
N MET A 63 -1.80 9.49 -1.99
CA MET A 63 -3.07 9.32 -2.68
C MET A 63 -4.27 9.65 -1.79
N LEU A 64 -4.25 9.21 -0.53
CA LEU A 64 -5.30 9.54 0.44
C LEU A 64 -5.35 11.06 0.70
N ALA A 65 -4.19 11.69 0.93
CA ALA A 65 -4.09 13.12 1.16
C ALA A 65 -4.54 13.95 -0.07
N LEU A 66 -4.08 13.58 -1.26
CA LEU A 66 -4.50 14.23 -2.51
C LEU A 66 -5.98 14.00 -2.80
N GLY A 67 -6.52 12.82 -2.47
CA GLY A 67 -7.95 12.53 -2.57
C GLY A 67 -8.80 13.41 -1.65
N ALA A 68 -8.39 13.58 -0.39
CA ALA A 68 -9.04 14.50 0.54
C ALA A 68 -8.99 15.95 0.04
N LEU A 69 -7.84 16.39 -0.47
CA LEU A 69 -7.65 17.73 -1.03
C LEU A 69 -8.50 17.94 -2.28
N LEU A 70 -8.62 16.96 -3.16
CA LEU A 70 -9.51 17.04 -4.34
C LEU A 70 -10.98 17.13 -3.93
N THR A 71 -11.40 16.36 -2.94
CA THR A 71 -12.78 16.33 -2.47
C THR A 71 -13.19 17.69 -1.91
N THR A 72 -12.32 18.31 -1.13
CA THR A 72 -12.57 19.65 -0.54
C THR A 72 -12.44 20.77 -1.56
N SER A 73 -11.44 20.75 -2.44
CA SER A 73 -11.24 21.76 -3.48
C SER A 73 -12.29 21.70 -4.61
N GLY A 74 -12.88 20.53 -4.83
CA GLY A 74 -13.99 20.33 -5.75
C GLY A 74 -15.38 20.61 -5.15
N HIS A 75 -15.44 20.97 -3.86
CA HIS A 75 -16.67 21.17 -3.09
C HIS A 75 -17.63 19.99 -3.10
N TRP A 76 -17.12 18.76 -3.23
CA TRP A 76 -17.94 17.53 -3.30
C TRP A 76 -18.30 16.95 -1.93
N ALA A 77 -17.52 17.26 -0.89
CA ALA A 77 -17.78 16.93 0.50
C ALA A 77 -16.85 17.70 1.43
N PHE A 78 -17.24 17.86 2.71
CA PHE A 78 -16.40 18.47 3.74
C PHE A 78 -15.93 19.89 3.39
N THR A 79 -16.86 20.78 3.05
CA THR A 79 -16.55 22.20 2.70
C THR A 79 -16.26 23.05 3.93
N GLY A 80 -15.64 24.22 3.72
CA GLY A 80 -15.34 25.18 4.78
C GLY A 80 -14.24 24.74 5.75
N ASN A 81 -14.34 25.17 7.00
CA ASN A 81 -13.33 24.89 8.04
C ASN A 81 -13.15 23.40 8.31
N GLY A 82 -14.22 22.60 8.22
CA GLY A 82 -14.17 21.13 8.35
C GLY A 82 -13.32 20.47 7.27
N GLY A 83 -13.39 20.97 6.04
CA GLY A 83 -12.57 20.49 4.93
C GLY A 83 -11.09 20.79 5.12
N LEU A 84 -10.75 21.99 5.56
CA LEU A 84 -9.37 22.39 5.86
C LEU A 84 -8.79 21.56 7.01
N ALA A 85 -9.55 21.34 8.06
CA ALA A 85 -9.15 20.49 9.18
C ALA A 85 -8.89 19.03 8.72
N LEU A 86 -9.79 18.46 7.92
CA LEU A 86 -9.63 17.11 7.36
C LEU A 86 -8.35 16.98 6.53
N VAL A 87 -8.14 17.91 5.59
CA VAL A 87 -6.93 17.92 4.73
C VAL A 87 -5.67 18.01 5.56
N SER A 88 -5.64 18.93 6.55
CA SER A 88 -4.49 19.14 7.41
C SER A 88 -4.16 17.89 8.24
N VAL A 89 -5.16 17.25 8.84
CA VAL A 89 -5.00 16.01 9.63
C VAL A 89 -4.51 14.88 8.73
N VAL A 90 -5.16 14.65 7.58
CA VAL A 90 -4.80 13.55 6.68
C VAL A 90 -3.39 13.77 6.10
N THR A 91 -3.03 14.99 5.73
CA THR A 91 -1.69 15.32 5.22
C THR A 91 -0.62 15.15 6.30
N GLY A 92 -0.87 15.61 7.52
CA GLY A 92 0.04 15.42 8.66
C GLY A 92 0.26 13.94 8.97
N LEU A 93 -0.81 13.16 9.05
CA LEU A 93 -0.73 11.70 9.24
C LEU A 93 0.03 11.01 8.09
N ALA A 94 -0.20 11.43 6.85
CA ALA A 94 0.52 10.91 5.68
C ALA A 94 2.02 11.18 5.78
N ALA A 95 2.42 12.39 6.17
CA ALA A 95 3.83 12.76 6.32
C ALA A 95 4.53 11.95 7.44
N VAL A 96 3.91 11.84 8.60
CA VAL A 96 4.44 11.04 9.73
C VAL A 96 4.56 9.57 9.34
N TRP A 97 3.53 9.03 8.69
CA TRP A 97 3.52 7.64 8.25
C TRP A 97 4.63 7.40 7.21
N LEU A 98 4.77 8.29 6.20
CA LEU A 98 5.80 8.19 5.17
C LEU A 98 7.21 8.22 5.78
N ALA A 99 7.46 9.13 6.73
CA ALA A 99 8.73 9.19 7.45
C ALA A 99 9.02 7.88 8.19
N GLY A 100 8.02 7.30 8.87
CA GLY A 100 8.13 6.02 9.57
C GLY A 100 8.45 4.85 8.64
N GLN A 101 7.77 4.75 7.48
CA GLN A 101 8.03 3.69 6.50
C GLN A 101 9.41 3.82 5.87
N THR A 102 9.82 5.04 5.51
CA THR A 102 11.15 5.32 4.98
C THR A 102 12.23 4.96 5.99
N TYR A 103 12.05 5.33 7.26
CA TYR A 103 12.98 4.97 8.33
C TYR A 103 13.13 3.44 8.49
N ILE A 104 12.01 2.70 8.49
CA ILE A 104 12.05 1.22 8.56
C ILE A 104 12.77 0.63 7.33
N PHE A 105 12.50 1.16 6.14
CA PHE A 105 13.14 0.70 4.91
C PHE A 105 14.66 0.88 4.98
N LEU A 106 15.13 2.05 5.39
CA LEU A 106 16.55 2.34 5.55
C LEU A 106 17.22 1.47 6.62
N LEU A 107 16.54 1.22 7.74
CA LEU A 107 17.05 0.30 8.77
C LEU A 107 17.20 -1.13 8.24
N ARG A 108 16.23 -1.61 7.46
CA ARG A 108 16.28 -2.98 6.90
C ARG A 108 17.39 -3.15 5.88
N ARG A 109 17.77 -2.09 5.17
CA ARG A 109 18.93 -2.10 4.24
C ARG A 109 20.28 -2.10 4.93
N SER A 110 20.32 -1.85 6.23
CA SER A 110 21.58 -1.82 7.02
C SER A 110 21.56 -2.93 8.09
N PRO A 111 21.86 -4.20 7.73
CA PRO A 111 21.79 -5.33 8.65
C PRO A 111 22.64 -5.14 9.91
N SER A 112 23.80 -4.48 9.78
CA SER A 112 24.69 -4.17 10.90
C SER A 112 24.02 -3.30 11.96
N ARG A 113 23.14 -2.38 11.58
CA ARG A 113 22.38 -1.54 12.52
C ARG A 113 21.30 -2.33 13.26
N LEU A 114 20.70 -3.33 12.60
CA LEU A 114 19.66 -4.19 13.18
C LEU A 114 20.23 -5.18 14.21
N THR A 115 21.46 -5.67 13.98
CA THR A 115 22.12 -6.62 14.88
C THR A 115 22.73 -5.93 16.08
N SER A 116 23.25 -4.71 15.93
CA SER A 116 23.94 -3.96 16.97
C SER A 116 23.01 -3.33 18.03
N GLN A 117 21.72 -3.15 17.69
CA GLN A 117 20.79 -2.46 18.62
C GLN A 117 19.42 -3.16 18.70
N PRO A 118 19.15 -3.94 19.77
CA PRO A 118 17.86 -4.63 19.95
C PRO A 118 16.67 -3.67 20.02
N ARG A 119 16.88 -2.39 20.38
CA ARG A 119 15.86 -1.33 20.38
C ARG A 119 15.22 -1.13 18.99
N HIS A 120 15.98 -1.27 17.91
CA HIS A 120 15.44 -1.11 16.55
C HIS A 120 14.40 -2.18 16.20
N ARG A 121 14.54 -3.42 16.69
CA ARG A 121 13.55 -4.49 16.48
C ARG A 121 12.22 -4.17 17.17
N VAL A 122 12.28 -3.61 18.37
CA VAL A 122 11.08 -3.19 19.11
C VAL A 122 10.38 -2.04 18.38
N TRP A 123 11.14 -1.04 17.92
CA TRP A 123 10.61 0.06 17.15
C TRP A 123 9.95 -0.40 15.84
N ILE A 124 10.57 -1.27 15.06
CA ILE A 124 9.98 -1.83 13.84
C ILE A 124 8.63 -2.48 14.15
N ARG A 125 8.55 -3.30 15.20
CA ARG A 125 7.28 -3.94 15.59
C ARG A 125 6.20 -2.91 15.97
N ARG A 126 6.56 -1.87 16.71
CA ARG A 126 5.62 -0.80 17.09
C ARG A 126 5.11 -0.06 15.87
N VAL A 127 5.98 0.36 14.96
CA VAL A 127 5.57 1.06 13.74
C VAL A 127 4.73 0.14 12.84
N GLU A 128 5.05 -1.15 12.73
CA GLU A 128 4.22 -2.12 12.00
C GLU A 128 2.83 -2.32 12.63
N LEU A 129 2.74 -2.29 13.95
CA LEU A 129 1.46 -2.34 14.67
C LEU A 129 0.65 -1.07 14.40
N VAL A 130 1.26 0.10 14.59
CA VAL A 130 0.63 1.40 14.30
C VAL A 130 0.13 1.47 12.85
N ASP A 131 0.96 1.06 11.87
CA ASP A 131 0.55 0.97 10.46
C ASP A 131 -0.67 0.06 10.27
N THR A 132 -0.71 -1.08 10.98
CA THR A 132 -1.84 -2.00 10.87
C THR A 132 -3.11 -1.39 11.48
N CYS A 133 -3.03 -0.83 12.68
CA CYS A 133 -4.16 -0.15 13.33
C CYS A 133 -4.67 1.03 12.50
N PHE A 134 -3.74 1.81 11.94
CA PHE A 134 -4.10 2.93 11.06
C PHE A 134 -4.84 2.48 9.81
N ARG A 135 -4.38 1.42 9.13
CA ARG A 135 -5.10 0.85 7.96
C ARG A 135 -6.48 0.34 8.34
N VAL A 136 -6.62 -0.35 9.46
CA VAL A 136 -7.93 -0.80 9.96
C VAL A 136 -8.84 0.40 10.21
N LEU A 137 -8.33 1.45 10.86
CA LEU A 137 -9.08 2.68 11.08
C LEU A 137 -9.54 3.31 9.75
N VAL A 138 -8.65 3.41 8.76
CA VAL A 138 -8.98 3.93 7.42
C VAL A 138 -10.06 3.07 6.75
N VAL A 139 -9.95 1.73 6.81
CA VAL A 139 -10.97 0.82 6.27
C VAL A 139 -12.33 1.05 6.92
N VAL A 140 -12.38 1.12 8.25
CA VAL A 140 -13.64 1.30 8.98
C VAL A 140 -14.22 2.70 8.73
N ALA A 141 -13.39 3.76 8.82
CA ALA A 141 -13.86 5.14 8.67
C ALA A 141 -14.32 5.41 7.23
N LEU A 142 -13.49 5.11 6.23
CA LEU A 142 -13.87 5.37 4.83
C LEU A 142 -14.97 4.41 4.35
N GLY A 143 -14.94 3.14 4.77
CA GLY A 143 -16.00 2.18 4.49
C GLY A 143 -17.32 2.62 5.09
N GLY A 144 -17.30 3.05 6.35
CA GLY A 144 -18.49 3.57 7.04
C GLY A 144 -19.05 4.82 6.36
N VAL A 145 -18.21 5.81 6.07
CA VAL A 145 -18.62 7.04 5.36
C VAL A 145 -19.14 6.72 3.96
N GLY A 146 -18.44 5.88 3.20
CA GLY A 146 -18.86 5.53 1.85
C GLY A 146 -20.20 4.78 1.82
N VAL A 147 -20.33 3.72 2.63
CA VAL A 147 -21.58 2.93 2.70
C VAL A 147 -22.74 3.76 3.21
N SER A 148 -22.59 4.55 4.29
CA SER A 148 -23.64 5.41 4.79
C SER A 148 -24.10 6.43 3.75
N SER A 149 -23.16 6.98 2.96
CA SER A 149 -23.48 7.92 1.87
C SER A 149 -24.22 7.23 0.71
N ILE A 150 -23.86 5.99 0.36
CA ILE A 150 -24.60 5.19 -0.65
C ILE A 150 -26.03 4.95 -0.19
N LEU A 151 -26.24 4.72 1.10
CA LEU A 151 -27.54 4.51 1.71
C LEU A 151 -28.34 5.81 1.94
N GLY A 152 -27.78 6.98 1.66
CA GLY A 152 -28.46 8.28 1.69
C GLY A 152 -28.42 9.03 3.03
N PHE A 153 -27.66 8.56 4.02
CA PHE A 153 -27.52 9.22 5.34
C PHE A 153 -26.08 9.61 5.71
N GLY A 154 -25.14 9.49 4.76
CA GLY A 154 -23.74 9.87 4.96
C GLY A 154 -23.45 11.30 4.46
N PRO A 155 -22.21 11.79 4.69
CA PRO A 155 -21.82 13.18 4.39
C PRO A 155 -21.44 13.42 2.92
N ILE A 156 -21.52 12.43 2.03
CA ILE A 156 -21.17 12.54 0.61
C ILE A 156 -22.44 12.48 -0.23
N ASP A 157 -22.82 13.60 -0.84
CA ASP A 157 -24.04 13.71 -1.64
C ASP A 157 -23.93 13.03 -3.01
N HIS A 158 -22.69 12.95 -3.55
CA HIS A 158 -22.42 12.36 -4.86
C HIS A 158 -22.22 10.85 -4.78
N ARG A 159 -23.14 10.06 -5.32
CA ARG A 159 -23.09 8.57 -5.30
C ARG A 159 -21.80 8.01 -5.88
N TRP A 160 -21.28 8.56 -7.00
CA TRP A 160 -20.02 8.12 -7.60
C TRP A 160 -18.84 8.27 -6.63
N LEU A 161 -18.81 9.36 -5.86
CA LEU A 161 -17.77 9.60 -4.86
C LEU A 161 -17.91 8.66 -3.65
N ALA A 162 -19.13 8.40 -3.21
CA ALA A 162 -19.42 7.44 -2.13
C ALA A 162 -18.96 6.02 -2.51
N TRP A 163 -19.24 5.56 -3.74
CA TRP A 163 -18.71 4.30 -4.27
C TRP A 163 -17.18 4.28 -4.34
N LYS A 164 -16.57 5.37 -4.83
CA LYS A 164 -15.11 5.50 -4.90
C LYS A 164 -14.45 5.39 -3.53
N VAL A 165 -15.00 6.04 -2.51
CA VAL A 165 -14.50 5.98 -1.14
C VAL A 165 -14.66 4.57 -0.56
N THR A 166 -15.79 3.92 -0.81
CA THR A 166 -16.03 2.52 -0.40
C THR A 166 -15.03 1.56 -1.05
N LEU A 167 -14.86 1.63 -2.37
CA LEU A 167 -13.89 0.78 -3.09
C LEU A 167 -12.46 1.04 -2.63
N PHE A 168 -12.11 2.29 -2.33
CA PHE A 168 -10.80 2.62 -1.78
C PHE A 168 -10.60 2.00 -0.38
N SER A 169 -11.63 1.98 0.46
CA SER A 169 -11.56 1.29 1.76
C SER A 169 -11.31 -0.22 1.59
N VAL A 170 -12.01 -0.86 0.65
CA VAL A 170 -11.79 -2.28 0.31
C VAL A 170 -10.36 -2.50 -0.20
N LEU A 171 -9.85 -1.62 -1.05
CA LEU A 171 -8.47 -1.66 -1.56
C LEU A 171 -7.45 -1.61 -0.42
N VAL A 172 -7.63 -0.71 0.56
CA VAL A 172 -6.79 -0.67 1.77
C VAL A 172 -6.92 -1.97 2.57
N GLY A 173 -8.12 -2.55 2.67
CA GLY A 173 -8.36 -3.87 3.27
C GLY A 173 -7.55 -4.99 2.59
N VAL A 174 -7.51 -5.01 1.26
CA VAL A 174 -6.68 -5.96 0.49
C VAL A 174 -5.20 -5.83 0.85
N THR A 175 -4.71 -4.60 1.08
CA THR A 175 -3.31 -4.39 1.50
C THR A 175 -2.98 -4.97 2.88
N LEU A 176 -3.98 -5.12 3.79
CA LEU A 176 -3.80 -5.80 5.08
C LEU A 176 -3.57 -7.30 4.90
N VAL A 177 -4.35 -7.93 4.01
CA VAL A 177 -4.16 -9.35 3.65
C VAL A 177 -2.81 -9.53 2.97
N TRP A 178 -2.48 -8.65 2.02
CA TRP A 178 -1.18 -8.62 1.36
C TRP A 178 -0.01 -8.55 2.36
N LYS A 179 -0.10 -7.70 3.37
CA LYS A 179 0.92 -7.56 4.42
C LYS A 179 1.15 -8.88 5.16
N ARG A 180 0.09 -9.69 5.36
CA ARG A 180 0.17 -11.01 6.02
C ARG A 180 0.87 -12.03 5.13
N VAL A 181 0.50 -12.10 3.85
CA VAL A 181 1.12 -12.98 2.86
C VAL A 181 2.58 -12.58 2.63
N GLY A 182 2.85 -11.28 2.43
CA GLY A 182 4.18 -10.75 2.21
C GLY A 182 5.17 -11.03 3.35
N ARG A 183 4.71 -11.04 4.60
CA ARG A 183 5.56 -11.45 5.74
C ARG A 183 5.98 -12.92 5.65
N ARG A 184 5.07 -13.81 5.25
CA ARG A 184 5.39 -15.23 5.04
C ARG A 184 6.36 -15.42 3.88
N ILE A 185 6.13 -14.73 2.77
CA ILE A 185 7.06 -14.72 1.62
C ILE A 185 8.45 -14.25 2.05
N ALA A 186 8.54 -13.17 2.84
CA ALA A 186 9.82 -12.65 3.30
C ALA A 186 10.60 -13.65 4.16
N VAL A 187 9.92 -14.45 5.00
CA VAL A 187 10.56 -15.52 5.79
C VAL A 187 11.09 -16.61 4.86
N GLU A 188 10.27 -17.17 3.97
CA GLU A 188 10.69 -18.24 3.05
C GLU A 188 11.80 -17.77 2.10
N ARG A 189 11.74 -16.51 1.64
CA ARG A 189 12.77 -15.91 0.80
C ARG A 189 14.13 -15.88 1.47
N ARG A 190 14.22 -15.62 2.79
CA ARG A 190 15.50 -15.63 3.52
C ARG A 190 16.18 -16.99 3.45
N PHE A 191 15.42 -18.09 3.57
CA PHE A 191 15.94 -19.44 3.37
C PHE A 191 16.31 -19.67 1.90
N ALA A 192 15.46 -19.27 0.96
CA ALA A 192 15.67 -19.47 -0.47
C ALA A 192 16.92 -18.75 -1.01
N VAL A 193 17.29 -17.58 -0.45
CA VAL A 193 18.50 -16.83 -0.84
C VAL A 193 19.72 -17.16 0.03
N GLY A 194 19.62 -18.13 0.95
CA GLY A 194 20.73 -18.59 1.80
C GLY A 194 21.17 -17.58 2.87
N LEU A 195 20.30 -16.65 3.28
CA LEU A 195 20.53 -15.74 4.41
C LEU A 195 20.22 -16.37 5.75
N ASP A 196 19.44 -17.46 5.74
CA ASP A 196 19.10 -18.24 6.91
C ASP A 196 19.34 -19.71 6.58
N THR A 197 20.09 -20.42 7.44
CA THR A 197 20.55 -21.80 7.23
C THR A 197 19.87 -22.79 8.16
N GLY A 198 18.93 -22.37 9.02
CA GLY A 198 18.29 -23.22 10.02
C GLY A 198 17.46 -24.37 9.45
N ARG A 199 17.04 -24.27 8.17
CA ARG A 199 16.36 -25.35 7.42
C ARG A 199 16.55 -25.16 5.92
N LYS A 200 16.22 -26.20 5.16
CA LYS A 200 16.12 -26.08 3.69
C LYS A 200 14.92 -25.20 3.31
N PRO A 201 15.01 -24.42 2.21
CA PRO A 201 13.88 -23.65 1.69
C PRO A 201 12.76 -24.59 1.24
N ASP A 202 11.52 -24.23 1.58
CA ASP A 202 10.32 -24.88 1.06
C ASP A 202 9.83 -24.15 -0.18
N PHE A 203 10.32 -24.56 -1.34
CA PHE A 203 9.96 -23.95 -2.62
C PHE A 203 8.49 -24.17 -3.00
N ALA A 204 7.86 -25.28 -2.54
CA ALA A 204 6.44 -25.49 -2.80
C ALA A 204 5.58 -24.49 -2.04
N LEU A 205 5.87 -24.28 -0.75
CA LEU A 205 5.22 -23.24 0.04
C LEU A 205 5.50 -21.84 -0.52
N PHE A 206 6.76 -21.55 -0.89
CA PHE A 206 7.15 -20.28 -1.45
C PHE A 206 6.38 -19.97 -2.74
N ARG A 207 6.26 -20.93 -3.67
CA ARG A 207 5.48 -20.82 -4.91
C ARG A 207 3.99 -20.56 -4.64
N LYS A 208 3.41 -21.31 -3.68
CA LYS A 208 2.01 -21.11 -3.26
C LYS A 208 1.76 -19.70 -2.73
N LEU A 209 2.65 -19.21 -1.85
CA LEU A 209 2.55 -17.86 -1.28
C LEU A 209 2.72 -16.78 -2.35
N THR A 210 3.64 -16.97 -3.28
CA THR A 210 3.86 -16.06 -4.41
C THR A 210 2.62 -16.00 -5.31
N TYR A 211 1.99 -17.16 -5.60
CA TYR A 211 0.73 -17.19 -6.35
C TYR A 211 -0.40 -16.45 -5.60
N GLN A 212 -0.54 -16.66 -4.30
CA GLN A 212 -1.52 -15.90 -3.49
C GLN A 212 -1.27 -14.39 -3.56
N ALA A 213 0.00 -13.97 -3.54
CA ALA A 213 0.36 -12.57 -3.70
C ALA A 213 -0.05 -12.04 -5.07
N GLN A 214 0.16 -12.80 -6.16
CA GLN A 214 -0.27 -12.40 -7.51
C GLN A 214 -1.79 -12.27 -7.63
N VAL A 215 -2.57 -13.18 -7.04
CA VAL A 215 -4.04 -13.09 -7.02
C VAL A 215 -4.50 -11.83 -6.28
N LEU A 216 -3.91 -11.53 -5.12
CA LEU A 216 -4.21 -10.31 -4.37
C LEU A 216 -3.86 -9.04 -5.17
N LEU A 217 -2.77 -9.07 -5.93
CA LEU A 217 -2.37 -7.96 -6.79
C LEU A 217 -3.33 -7.80 -7.99
N GLY A 218 -3.81 -8.89 -8.56
CA GLY A 218 -4.85 -8.86 -9.59
C GLY A 218 -6.15 -8.24 -9.06
N LEU A 219 -6.58 -8.63 -7.85
CA LEU A 219 -7.73 -8.02 -7.19
C LEU A 219 -7.51 -6.53 -6.91
N PHE A 220 -6.32 -6.16 -6.45
CA PHE A 220 -5.93 -4.76 -6.25
C PHE A 220 -6.08 -3.95 -7.55
N TRP A 221 -5.61 -4.46 -8.67
CA TRP A 221 -5.73 -3.79 -9.97
C TRP A 221 -7.19 -3.67 -10.43
N ALA A 222 -7.98 -4.71 -10.26
CA ALA A 222 -9.40 -4.66 -10.59
C ALA A 222 -10.12 -3.56 -9.81
N LEU A 223 -9.84 -3.44 -8.50
CA LEU A 223 -10.38 -2.36 -7.66
C LEU A 223 -9.89 -0.97 -8.10
N MET A 224 -8.59 -0.84 -8.42
CA MET A 224 -8.02 0.43 -8.90
C MET A 224 -8.67 0.85 -10.23
N LEU A 225 -8.85 -0.06 -11.18
CA LEU A 225 -9.52 0.22 -12.44
C LEU A 225 -10.98 0.62 -12.24
N ALA A 226 -11.71 -0.03 -11.33
CA ALA A 226 -13.06 0.36 -10.97
C ALA A 226 -13.12 1.77 -10.36
N ILE A 227 -12.18 2.12 -9.49
CA ILE A 227 -12.05 3.47 -8.91
C ILE A 227 -11.75 4.52 -9.98
N ILE A 228 -10.89 4.20 -10.96
CA ILE A 228 -10.56 5.08 -12.09
C ILE A 228 -11.78 5.25 -12.99
N TRP A 229 -12.49 4.17 -13.31
CA TRP A 229 -13.70 4.21 -14.11
C TRP A 229 -14.75 5.15 -13.51
N LEU A 230 -15.04 5.00 -12.22
CA LEU A 230 -15.95 5.89 -11.50
C LEU A 230 -15.50 7.36 -11.48
N ALA A 231 -14.22 7.66 -11.72
CA ALA A 231 -13.74 9.03 -11.80
C ALA A 231 -13.90 9.64 -13.20
N ILE A 232 -13.97 8.81 -14.24
CA ILE A 232 -14.12 9.23 -15.65
C ILE A 232 -15.62 9.38 -15.97
N ASP A 233 -16.41 8.40 -15.58
CA ASP A 233 -17.83 8.31 -15.85
C ASP A 233 -18.64 9.04 -14.77
N LYS A 234 -18.28 10.31 -14.52
CA LYS A 234 -19.06 11.15 -13.59
C LYS A 234 -20.43 11.39 -14.19
N PRO A 235 -21.51 10.82 -13.61
CA PRO A 235 -22.88 11.19 -13.99
C PRO A 235 -23.21 12.61 -13.51
#